data_126b121a13eda93b9ba9fded301f7723
#
_entry.id   126b121a13eda93b9ba9fded301f7723
#
_cell.length_a   1.000
_cell.length_b   1.000
_cell.length_c   1.000
_cell.angle_alpha   90.00
_cell.angle_beta   90.00
_cell.angle_gamma   90.00
#
_symmetry.space_group_name_H-M   'P 1'
#
loop_
_entity.id
_entity.type
_entity.pdbx_description
1 polymer ?
#
loop_
_entity_poly.entity_id
_entity_poly.type
_entity_poly.pdbx_seq_one_letter_code
_entity_poly.pdbx_strand_id
1 'polypeptide(L)'
;MSEQNLIEVRDLAVEFVTGDQVNRVVDGISFDIRKGETLALVGESGSGKSVTAHSILRLLPYPLARHPSGSIRYEGKDLLQQNEKTLQRIRGNRIAMIFQEPMTSLNPLHCIEKQINEILLLHKGLTGKEATARTLELLDLVGIPEPQKRLKALPHELSGGQRQRVMIAMALANEPELLIADEPTTALDVTVQLKILDLLKELQARLGMALLLISHDLN
;
A
#
# COMPACT_ATOMS: atom_id res chain seq x y z
N MET A 1 6.79 -26.98 -9.24
CA MET A 1 6.30 -25.75 -9.89
C MET A 1 7.25 -24.65 -9.43
N SER A 2 7.97 -23.97 -10.35
CA SER A 2 8.87 -22.88 -9.96
C SER A 2 8.03 -21.78 -9.29
N GLU A 3 8.33 -21.46 -8.04
CA GLU A 3 7.71 -20.33 -7.35
C GLU A 3 8.04 -19.06 -8.16
N GLN A 4 7.01 -18.48 -8.76
CA GLN A 4 7.18 -17.34 -9.66
C GLN A 4 7.26 -16.08 -8.81
N ASN A 5 8.37 -15.35 -8.93
CA ASN A 5 8.53 -14.05 -8.32
C ASN A 5 7.47 -13.06 -8.85
N LEU A 6 6.81 -12.36 -7.96
CA LEU A 6 5.87 -11.29 -8.30
C LEU A 6 6.61 -9.98 -8.54
N ILE A 7 7.55 -9.67 -7.63
CA ILE A 7 8.43 -8.51 -7.72
C ILE A 7 9.88 -9.00 -7.61
N GLU A 8 10.74 -8.44 -8.43
CA GLU A 8 12.19 -8.64 -8.37
C GLU A 8 12.88 -7.28 -8.28
N VAL A 9 13.56 -7.03 -7.17
CA VAL A 9 14.39 -5.84 -6.97
C VAL A 9 15.85 -6.26 -7.09
N ARG A 10 16.63 -5.57 -7.92
CA ARG A 10 18.06 -5.87 -8.17
C ARG A 10 18.86 -4.60 -8.11
N ASP A 11 19.87 -4.60 -7.24
CA ASP A 11 20.89 -3.55 -7.09
C ASP A 11 20.32 -2.13 -7.05
N LEU A 12 19.13 -1.99 -6.43
CA LEU A 12 18.39 -0.73 -6.37
C LEU A 12 19.15 0.29 -5.57
N ALA A 13 19.47 1.41 -6.19
CA ALA A 13 19.97 2.60 -5.52
C ALA A 13 19.01 3.77 -5.70
N VAL A 14 18.89 4.59 -4.66
CA VAL A 14 18.03 5.79 -4.67
C VAL A 14 18.81 6.97 -4.10
N GLU A 15 18.78 8.07 -4.84
CA GLU A 15 19.41 9.35 -4.47
C GLU A 15 18.38 10.47 -4.50
N PHE A 16 18.56 11.42 -3.58
CA PHE A 16 17.86 12.70 -3.60
C PHE A 16 18.86 13.82 -3.91
N VAL A 17 18.50 14.66 -4.89
CA VAL A 17 19.34 15.77 -5.35
C VAL A 17 18.68 17.08 -4.94
N THR A 18 19.39 17.88 -4.15
CA THR A 18 18.96 19.20 -3.72
C THR A 18 20.07 20.20 -3.99
N GLY A 19 19.92 21.02 -5.03
CA GLY A 19 20.99 21.87 -5.53
C GLY A 19 22.19 21.02 -5.97
N ASP A 20 23.36 21.30 -5.42
CA ASP A 20 24.62 20.56 -5.69
C ASP A 20 24.83 19.36 -4.77
N GLN A 21 23.92 19.11 -3.83
CA GLN A 21 24.05 18.00 -2.88
C GLN A 21 23.31 16.77 -3.39
N VAL A 22 23.98 15.62 -3.35
CA VAL A 22 23.43 14.31 -3.66
C VAL A 22 23.47 13.48 -2.38
N ASN A 23 22.30 13.07 -1.92
CA ASN A 23 22.14 12.19 -0.77
C ASN A 23 21.66 10.81 -1.22
N ARG A 24 22.51 9.80 -1.10
CA ARG A 24 22.17 8.41 -1.38
C ARG A 24 21.49 7.80 -0.15
N VAL A 25 20.24 7.39 -0.30
CA VAL A 25 19.40 6.85 0.78
C VAL A 25 19.27 5.34 0.68
N VAL A 26 19.33 4.78 -0.51
CA VAL A 26 19.33 3.33 -0.76
C VAL A 26 20.54 3.01 -1.63
N ASP A 27 21.32 2.01 -1.25
CA ASP A 27 22.58 1.67 -1.91
C ASP A 27 22.68 0.17 -2.22
N GLY A 28 22.18 -0.19 -3.41
CA GLY A 28 22.39 -1.52 -4.01
C GLY A 28 21.61 -2.65 -3.33
N ILE A 29 20.36 -2.47 -2.93
CA ILE A 29 19.57 -3.54 -2.33
C ILE A 29 18.93 -4.45 -3.38
N SER A 30 18.86 -5.75 -3.04
CA SER A 30 18.24 -6.77 -3.87
C SER A 30 17.36 -7.70 -3.02
N PHE A 31 16.14 -7.97 -3.49
CA PHE A 31 15.23 -8.94 -2.87
C PHE A 31 14.12 -9.32 -3.85
N ASP A 32 13.44 -10.42 -3.55
CA ASP A 32 12.28 -10.90 -4.29
C ASP A 32 11.05 -10.94 -3.40
N ILE A 33 9.89 -10.73 -3.99
CA ILE A 33 8.58 -11.00 -3.37
C ILE A 33 7.87 -12.03 -4.25
N ARG A 34 7.54 -13.18 -3.67
CA ARG A 34 6.81 -14.24 -4.36
C ARG A 34 5.31 -14.02 -4.27
N LYS A 35 4.55 -14.63 -5.17
CA LYS A 35 3.09 -14.63 -5.08
C LYS A 35 2.63 -15.27 -3.77
N GLY A 36 1.72 -14.60 -3.06
CA GLY A 36 1.17 -15.09 -1.79
C GLY A 36 2.16 -15.09 -0.61
N GLU A 37 3.33 -14.49 -0.74
CA GLU A 37 4.34 -14.38 0.30
C GLU A 37 4.14 -13.12 1.15
N THR A 38 4.51 -13.20 2.42
CA THR A 38 4.73 -12.02 3.27
C THR A 38 6.23 -11.79 3.42
N LEU A 39 6.70 -10.66 2.91
CA LEU A 39 8.07 -10.18 3.11
C LEU A 39 8.06 -8.98 4.06
N ALA A 40 8.90 -8.99 5.08
CA ALA A 40 9.08 -7.86 5.99
C ALA A 40 10.41 -7.14 5.70
N LEU A 41 10.35 -5.82 5.49
CA LEU A 41 11.52 -4.94 5.51
C LEU A 41 11.62 -4.29 6.89
N VAL A 42 12.66 -4.64 7.62
CA VAL A 42 12.86 -4.20 9.00
C VAL A 42 14.19 -3.47 9.11
N GLY A 43 14.25 -2.47 9.98
CA GLY A 43 15.47 -1.69 10.21
C GLY A 43 15.17 -0.37 10.92
N GLU A 44 16.21 0.34 11.29
CA GLU A 44 16.12 1.63 11.96
C GLU A 44 15.38 2.69 11.12
N SER A 45 14.84 3.72 11.79
CA SER A 45 14.27 4.88 11.11
C SER A 45 15.33 5.54 10.22
N GLY A 46 14.94 5.93 9.02
CA GLY A 46 15.87 6.54 8.05
C GLY A 46 16.75 5.56 7.25
N SER A 47 16.60 4.25 7.43
CA SER A 47 17.40 3.23 6.70
C SER A 47 16.97 3.00 5.25
N GLY A 48 16.03 3.78 4.70
CA GLY A 48 15.59 3.70 3.30
C GLY A 48 14.46 2.72 3.02
N LYS A 49 13.83 2.10 4.02
CA LYS A 49 12.74 1.12 3.83
C LYS A 49 11.54 1.69 3.07
N SER A 50 10.99 2.80 3.56
CA SER A 50 9.86 3.48 2.91
C SER A 50 10.24 4.01 1.53
N VAL A 51 11.45 4.53 1.37
CA VAL A 51 11.97 4.98 0.06
C VAL A 51 12.02 3.81 -0.93
N THR A 52 12.47 2.64 -0.49
CA THR A 52 12.48 1.42 -1.29
C THR A 52 11.07 1.01 -1.72
N ALA A 53 10.12 0.98 -0.78
CA ALA A 53 8.73 0.64 -1.07
C ALA A 53 8.06 1.63 -2.02
N HIS A 54 8.26 2.93 -1.81
CA HIS A 54 7.73 3.98 -2.69
C HIS A 54 8.36 3.94 -4.08
N SER A 55 9.60 3.44 -4.21
CA SER A 55 10.25 3.23 -5.51
C SER A 55 9.54 2.19 -6.36
N ILE A 56 8.95 1.14 -5.76
CA ILE A 56 8.22 0.08 -6.48
C ILE A 56 7.10 0.69 -7.34
N LEU A 57 6.38 1.67 -6.79
CA LEU A 57 5.28 2.35 -7.48
C LEU A 57 5.68 3.70 -8.09
N ARG A 58 6.97 4.06 -8.06
CA ARG A 58 7.48 5.38 -8.48
C ARG A 58 6.69 6.54 -7.87
N LEU A 59 6.52 6.51 -6.54
CA LEU A 59 5.81 7.53 -5.75
C LEU A 59 6.75 8.53 -5.07
N LEU A 60 8.05 8.46 -5.34
CA LEU A 60 9.02 9.43 -4.84
C LEU A 60 8.85 10.81 -5.51
N PRO A 61 9.34 11.89 -4.92
CA PRO A 61 9.25 13.24 -5.50
C PRO A 61 10.23 13.43 -6.66
N TYR A 62 9.83 13.01 -7.86
CA TYR A 62 10.62 13.23 -9.07
C TYR A 62 10.48 14.68 -9.57
N PRO A 63 11.56 15.30 -10.12
CA PRO A 63 12.88 14.75 -10.44
C PRO A 63 13.92 14.81 -9.33
N LEU A 64 13.54 15.21 -8.10
CA LEU A 64 14.49 15.26 -6.97
C LEU A 64 15.02 13.86 -6.62
N ALA A 65 14.14 12.86 -6.63
CA ALA A 65 14.51 11.47 -6.49
C ALA A 65 15.07 10.94 -7.83
N ARG A 66 16.13 10.13 -7.75
CA ARG A 66 16.77 9.46 -8.89
C ARG A 66 17.10 8.02 -8.54
N HIS A 67 17.11 7.17 -9.56
CA HIS A 67 17.56 5.79 -9.49
C HIS A 67 18.84 5.64 -10.32
N PRO A 68 20.03 5.87 -9.73
CA PRO A 68 21.28 5.82 -10.47
C PRO A 68 21.63 4.41 -10.95
N SER A 69 21.12 3.37 -10.27
CA SER A 69 21.28 1.97 -10.65
C SER A 69 20.10 1.11 -10.19
N GLY A 70 20.06 -0.09 -10.72
CA GLY A 70 19.12 -1.14 -10.33
C GLY A 70 17.86 -1.19 -11.18
N SER A 71 17.02 -2.18 -10.86
CA SER A 71 15.74 -2.41 -11.52
C SER A 71 14.70 -2.92 -10.53
N ILE A 72 13.44 -2.64 -10.83
CA ILE A 72 12.28 -3.19 -10.12
C ILE A 72 11.37 -3.83 -11.16
N ARG A 73 11.33 -5.16 -11.20
CA ARG A 73 10.55 -5.90 -12.20
C ARG A 73 9.24 -6.43 -11.62
N TYR A 74 8.17 -6.20 -12.33
CA TYR A 74 6.85 -6.78 -12.13
C TYR A 74 6.40 -7.41 -13.45
N GLU A 75 6.03 -8.69 -13.44
CA GLU A 75 5.72 -9.46 -14.66
C GLU A 75 6.81 -9.33 -15.75
N GLY A 76 8.08 -9.34 -15.35
CA GLY A 76 9.23 -9.21 -16.25
C GLY A 76 9.50 -7.81 -16.79
N LYS A 77 8.67 -6.82 -16.48
CA LYS A 77 8.83 -5.42 -16.91
C LYS A 77 9.40 -4.56 -15.80
N ASP A 78 10.46 -3.83 -16.11
CA ASP A 78 11.05 -2.88 -15.17
C ASP A 78 10.13 -1.67 -14.96
N LEU A 79 9.59 -1.52 -13.75
CA LEU A 79 8.68 -0.44 -13.38
C LEU A 79 9.36 0.94 -13.42
N LEU A 80 10.68 1.00 -13.19
CA LEU A 80 11.43 2.25 -13.24
C LEU A 80 11.47 2.85 -14.65
N GLN A 81 11.32 2.01 -15.69
CA GLN A 81 11.36 2.40 -17.10
C GLN A 81 9.95 2.56 -17.72
N GLN A 82 8.88 2.28 -16.96
CA GLN A 82 7.52 2.40 -17.50
C GLN A 82 7.06 3.86 -17.57
N ASN A 83 6.21 4.13 -18.56
CA ASN A 83 5.53 5.41 -18.68
C ASN A 83 4.40 5.55 -17.65
N GLU A 84 3.95 6.77 -17.41
CA GLU A 84 2.94 7.08 -16.39
C GLU A 84 1.60 6.36 -16.67
N LYS A 85 1.19 6.22 -17.93
CA LYS A 85 -0.04 5.50 -18.31
C LYS A 85 -0.02 4.03 -17.89
N THR A 86 1.13 3.37 -18.01
CA THR A 86 1.32 1.98 -17.55
C THR A 86 1.29 1.90 -16.03
N LEU A 87 1.98 2.83 -15.35
CA LEU A 87 2.01 2.88 -13.89
C LEU A 87 0.63 3.14 -13.29
N GLN A 88 -0.20 4.01 -13.89
CA GLN A 88 -1.58 4.25 -13.45
C GLN A 88 -2.46 2.99 -13.48
N ARG A 89 -2.21 2.09 -14.42
CA ARG A 89 -2.94 0.81 -14.49
C ARG A 89 -2.50 -0.20 -13.42
N ILE A 90 -1.31 -0.02 -12.87
CA ILE A 90 -0.74 -0.89 -11.84
C ILE A 90 -1.07 -0.35 -10.45
N ARG A 91 -0.90 0.96 -10.23
CA ARG A 91 -1.13 1.64 -8.95
C ARG A 91 -2.59 1.52 -8.51
N GLY A 92 -2.81 1.03 -7.29
CA GLY A 92 -4.14 0.86 -6.70
C GLY A 92 -5.00 -0.23 -7.35
N ASN A 93 -4.51 -0.88 -8.39
CA ASN A 93 -5.20 -1.97 -9.07
C ASN A 93 -4.48 -3.31 -8.87
N ARG A 94 -3.25 -3.43 -9.38
CA ARG A 94 -2.44 -4.67 -9.25
C ARG A 94 -1.53 -4.64 -8.03
N ILE A 95 -1.01 -3.46 -7.70
CA ILE A 95 -0.19 -3.21 -6.53
C ILE A 95 -0.81 -2.04 -5.78
N ALA A 96 -1.25 -2.28 -4.56
CA ALA A 96 -1.82 -1.27 -3.67
C ALA A 96 -0.86 -0.94 -2.54
N MET A 97 -1.01 0.24 -1.95
CA MET A 97 -0.17 0.71 -0.86
C MET A 97 -1.00 1.35 0.24
N ILE A 98 -0.67 1.03 1.47
CA ILE A 98 -1.14 1.69 2.69
C ILE A 98 0.01 2.56 3.19
N PHE A 99 -0.25 3.86 3.33
CA PHE A 99 0.74 4.84 3.78
C PHE A 99 0.75 4.96 5.31
N GLN A 100 1.86 5.45 5.83
CA GLN A 100 2.14 5.57 7.26
C GLN A 100 1.11 6.40 8.04
N GLU A 101 0.51 7.43 7.42
CA GLU A 101 -0.40 8.36 8.09
C GLU A 101 -1.85 8.23 7.61
N PRO A 102 -2.76 7.61 8.43
CA PRO A 102 -4.18 7.49 8.09
C PRO A 102 -4.89 8.84 7.95
N MET A 103 -4.42 9.86 8.68
CA MET A 103 -5.07 11.16 8.72
C MET A 103 -4.89 11.97 7.43
N THR A 104 -3.81 11.74 6.70
CA THR A 104 -3.50 12.43 5.44
C THR A 104 -4.03 11.67 4.22
N SER A 105 -4.33 10.39 4.37
CA SER A 105 -4.74 9.51 3.28
C SER A 105 -6.25 9.50 3.03
N LEU A 106 -7.07 9.80 4.06
CA LEU A 106 -8.51 9.93 3.92
C LEU A 106 -8.90 11.41 3.72
N ASN A 107 -9.73 11.69 2.71
CA ASN A 107 -10.26 13.02 2.51
C ASN A 107 -11.26 13.36 3.64
N PRO A 108 -10.98 14.36 4.49
CA PRO A 108 -11.82 14.69 5.65
C PRO A 108 -13.23 15.19 5.27
N LEU A 109 -13.42 15.66 4.04
CA LEU A 109 -14.67 16.22 3.53
C LEU A 109 -15.58 15.19 2.84
N HIS A 110 -15.08 13.97 2.62
CA HIS A 110 -15.85 12.92 1.96
C HIS A 110 -16.17 11.79 2.93
N CYS A 111 -17.42 11.31 2.90
CA CYS A 111 -17.81 10.12 3.66
C CYS A 111 -17.10 8.86 3.13
N ILE A 112 -17.06 7.84 3.97
CA ILE A 112 -16.33 6.58 3.70
C ILE A 112 -16.82 5.92 2.42
N GLU A 113 -18.15 5.82 2.23
CA GLU A 113 -18.74 5.24 1.02
C GLU A 113 -18.23 5.95 -0.24
N LYS A 114 -18.23 7.29 -0.25
CA LYS A 114 -17.81 8.06 -1.42
C LYS A 114 -16.35 7.75 -1.80
N GLN A 115 -15.47 7.66 -0.83
CA GLN A 115 -14.04 7.43 -1.07
C GLN A 115 -13.78 6.02 -1.61
N ILE A 116 -14.44 5.00 -1.08
CA ILE A 116 -14.32 3.62 -1.58
C ILE A 116 -14.96 3.48 -2.96
N ASN A 117 -16.18 4.04 -3.15
CA ASN A 117 -16.88 3.98 -4.42
C ASN A 117 -16.11 4.67 -5.56
N GLU A 118 -15.36 5.74 -5.27
CA GLU A 118 -14.51 6.41 -6.25
C GLU A 118 -13.41 5.48 -6.80
N ILE A 119 -12.79 4.68 -5.93
CA ILE A 119 -11.81 3.68 -6.34
C ILE A 119 -12.46 2.58 -7.19
N LEU A 120 -13.62 2.09 -6.77
CA LEU A 120 -14.38 1.07 -7.50
C LEU A 120 -14.83 1.57 -8.88
N LEU A 121 -15.24 2.83 -8.97
CA LEU A 121 -15.59 3.46 -10.25
C LEU A 121 -14.37 3.56 -11.16
N LEU A 122 -13.26 4.06 -10.64
CA LEU A 122 -12.05 4.33 -11.44
C LEU A 122 -11.46 3.06 -12.06
N HIS A 123 -11.42 1.96 -11.31
CA HIS A 123 -10.72 0.75 -11.74
C HIS A 123 -11.64 -0.39 -12.18
N LYS A 124 -12.86 -0.48 -11.66
CA LYS A 124 -13.83 -1.56 -11.97
C LYS A 124 -15.08 -1.04 -12.70
N GLY A 125 -15.26 0.28 -12.83
CA GLY A 125 -16.44 0.87 -13.45
C GLY A 125 -17.72 0.68 -12.66
N LEU A 126 -17.65 0.28 -11.37
CA LEU A 126 -18.82 0.04 -10.53
C LEU A 126 -19.43 1.38 -10.10
N THR A 127 -20.77 1.46 -10.15
CA THR A 127 -21.54 2.65 -9.78
C THR A 127 -22.79 2.30 -8.98
N GLY A 128 -23.37 3.31 -8.32
CA GLY A 128 -24.67 3.20 -7.67
C GLY A 128 -24.75 2.05 -6.66
N LYS A 129 -25.79 1.24 -6.75
CA LYS A 129 -26.05 0.15 -5.80
C LYS A 129 -24.97 -0.94 -5.80
N GLU A 130 -24.35 -1.22 -6.94
CA GLU A 130 -23.28 -2.23 -7.04
C GLU A 130 -22.02 -1.77 -6.30
N ALA A 131 -21.64 -0.50 -6.46
CA ALA A 131 -20.51 0.08 -5.72
C ALA A 131 -20.78 0.08 -4.21
N THR A 132 -21.99 0.48 -3.78
CA THR A 132 -22.38 0.47 -2.36
C THR A 132 -22.36 -0.94 -1.77
N ALA A 133 -22.88 -1.94 -2.49
CA ALA A 133 -22.85 -3.34 -2.05
C ALA A 133 -21.41 -3.83 -1.87
N ARG A 134 -20.54 -3.55 -2.85
CA ARG A 134 -19.12 -3.92 -2.75
C ARG A 134 -18.40 -3.18 -1.61
N THR A 135 -18.73 -1.92 -1.39
CA THR A 135 -18.20 -1.14 -0.26
C THR A 135 -18.58 -1.77 1.08
N LEU A 136 -19.84 -2.23 1.24
CA LEU A 136 -20.27 -2.92 2.45
C LEU A 136 -19.51 -4.23 2.67
N GLU A 137 -19.28 -5.04 1.62
CA GLU A 137 -18.49 -6.26 1.69
C GLU A 137 -17.04 -5.96 2.13
N LEU A 138 -16.43 -4.90 1.60
CA LEU A 138 -15.07 -4.50 1.96
C LEU A 138 -14.97 -4.03 3.42
N LEU A 139 -15.95 -3.24 3.89
CA LEU A 139 -15.99 -2.79 5.28
C LEU A 139 -16.20 -3.96 6.26
N ASP A 140 -17.03 -4.93 5.89
CA ASP A 140 -17.22 -6.16 6.66
C ASP A 140 -15.94 -7.02 6.67
N LEU A 141 -15.29 -7.17 5.51
CA LEU A 141 -14.02 -7.90 5.36
C LEU A 141 -12.92 -7.39 6.30
N VAL A 142 -12.83 -6.08 6.48
CA VAL A 142 -11.84 -5.47 7.39
C VAL A 142 -12.36 -5.34 8.83
N GLY A 143 -13.55 -5.85 9.13
CA GLY A 143 -14.13 -5.90 10.48
C GLY A 143 -14.58 -4.54 11.02
N ILE A 144 -15.12 -3.67 10.16
CA ILE A 144 -15.84 -2.46 10.62
C ILE A 144 -17.19 -2.87 11.20
N PRO A 145 -17.49 -2.56 12.46
CA PRO A 145 -18.76 -2.91 13.08
C PRO A 145 -19.90 -2.09 12.46
N GLU A 146 -21.04 -2.75 12.21
CA GLU A 146 -22.25 -2.14 11.63
C GLU A 146 -21.96 -1.30 10.36
N PRO A 147 -21.37 -1.90 9.31
CA PRO A 147 -20.85 -1.15 8.16
C PRO A 147 -21.90 -0.26 7.48
N GLN A 148 -23.16 -0.66 7.50
CA GLN A 148 -24.29 0.13 6.95
C GLN A 148 -24.41 1.51 7.63
N LYS A 149 -24.20 1.57 8.95
CA LYS A 149 -24.24 2.84 9.69
C LYS A 149 -22.98 3.70 9.45
N ARG A 150 -21.90 3.10 8.96
CA ARG A 150 -20.61 3.78 8.73
C ARG A 150 -20.43 4.33 7.32
N LEU A 151 -21.28 3.94 6.36
CA LEU A 151 -21.18 4.42 4.97
C LEU A 151 -21.12 5.94 4.86
N LYS A 152 -21.95 6.64 5.61
CA LYS A 152 -22.05 8.11 5.57
C LYS A 152 -21.15 8.81 6.59
N ALA A 153 -20.44 8.06 7.41
CA ALA A 153 -19.50 8.63 8.37
C ALA A 153 -18.35 9.35 7.68
N LEU A 154 -17.92 10.45 8.27
CA LEU A 154 -16.71 11.16 7.90
C LEU A 154 -15.49 10.59 8.64
N PRO A 155 -14.27 10.73 8.14
CA PRO A 155 -13.08 10.18 8.79
C PRO A 155 -12.90 10.58 10.25
N HIS A 156 -13.25 11.80 10.64
CA HIS A 156 -13.13 12.27 12.02
C HIS A 156 -14.13 11.63 12.99
N GLU A 157 -15.19 11.00 12.49
CA GLU A 157 -16.19 10.27 13.29
C GLU A 157 -15.75 8.82 13.60
N LEU A 158 -14.61 8.40 13.05
CA LEU A 158 -14.03 7.06 13.23
C LEU A 158 -12.82 7.11 14.19
N SER A 159 -12.64 6.04 14.95
CA SER A 159 -11.41 5.85 15.73
C SER A 159 -10.19 5.66 14.82
N GLY A 160 -8.97 5.83 15.36
CA GLY A 160 -7.73 5.60 14.60
C GLY A 160 -7.67 4.22 13.95
N GLY A 161 -8.01 3.18 14.72
CA GLY A 161 -8.05 1.81 14.22
C GLY A 161 -9.14 1.59 13.15
N GLN A 162 -10.29 2.24 13.27
CA GLN A 162 -11.34 2.18 12.23
C GLN A 162 -10.90 2.89 10.96
N ARG A 163 -10.27 4.06 11.05
CA ARG A 163 -9.67 4.75 9.88
C ARG A 163 -8.65 3.88 9.18
N GLN A 164 -7.78 3.21 9.94
CA GLN A 164 -6.80 2.29 9.37
C GLN A 164 -7.47 1.11 8.64
N ARG A 165 -8.52 0.53 9.21
CA ARG A 165 -9.31 -0.52 8.55
C ARG A 165 -9.98 -0.04 7.26
N VAL A 166 -10.49 1.19 7.23
CA VAL A 166 -11.05 1.79 6.01
C VAL A 166 -9.98 1.95 4.94
N MET A 167 -8.76 2.39 5.30
CA MET A 167 -7.66 2.47 4.35
C MET A 167 -7.26 1.11 3.79
N ILE A 168 -7.26 0.07 4.64
CA ILE A 168 -7.04 -1.31 4.20
C ILE A 168 -8.16 -1.72 3.22
N ALA A 169 -9.43 -1.43 3.52
CA ALA A 169 -10.55 -1.72 2.63
C ALA A 169 -10.39 -1.02 1.26
N MET A 170 -9.97 0.25 1.26
CA MET A 170 -9.68 1.00 0.03
C MET A 170 -8.56 0.35 -0.78
N ALA A 171 -7.48 -0.05 -0.14
CA ALA A 171 -6.36 -0.72 -0.78
C ALA A 171 -6.75 -2.08 -1.39
N LEU A 172 -7.69 -2.79 -0.75
CA LEU A 172 -8.19 -4.10 -1.21
C LEU A 172 -9.33 -4.02 -2.22
N ALA A 173 -9.87 -2.83 -2.51
CA ALA A 173 -11.05 -2.64 -3.35
C ALA A 173 -10.92 -3.31 -4.73
N ASN A 174 -9.72 -3.33 -5.29
CA ASN A 174 -9.41 -3.89 -6.61
C ASN A 174 -8.76 -5.27 -6.55
N GLU A 175 -8.70 -5.91 -5.38
CA GLU A 175 -8.12 -7.24 -5.20
C GLU A 175 -6.66 -7.31 -5.72
N PRO A 176 -5.74 -6.52 -5.15
CA PRO A 176 -4.38 -6.42 -5.64
C PRO A 176 -3.62 -7.73 -5.47
N GLU A 177 -2.61 -7.96 -6.32
CA GLU A 177 -1.68 -9.09 -6.18
C GLU A 177 -0.62 -8.84 -5.11
N LEU A 178 -0.28 -7.57 -4.87
CA LEU A 178 0.64 -7.13 -3.83
C LEU A 178 0.02 -5.97 -3.04
N LEU A 179 0.02 -6.10 -1.73
CA LEU A 179 -0.23 -5.01 -0.80
C LEU A 179 1.09 -4.59 -0.14
N ILE A 180 1.43 -3.32 -0.28
CA ILE A 180 2.56 -2.71 0.43
C ILE A 180 1.99 -1.98 1.64
N ALA A 181 2.41 -2.33 2.83
CA ALA A 181 2.01 -1.68 4.07
C ALA A 181 3.23 -0.98 4.68
N ASP A 182 3.28 0.34 4.49
CA ASP A 182 4.38 1.19 4.98
C ASP A 182 4.06 1.68 6.38
N GLU A 183 4.65 1.04 7.39
CA GLU A 183 4.44 1.30 8.81
C GLU A 183 2.95 1.46 9.18
N PRO A 184 2.10 0.46 8.86
CA PRO A 184 0.65 0.60 8.89
C PRO A 184 0.07 0.81 10.29
N THR A 185 0.90 0.74 11.32
CA THR A 185 0.49 0.81 12.73
C THR A 185 1.10 2.00 13.48
N THR A 186 1.93 2.79 12.83
CA THR A 186 2.48 4.02 13.41
C THR A 186 1.34 4.95 13.83
N ALA A 187 1.43 5.58 14.99
CA ALA A 187 0.40 6.42 15.62
C ALA A 187 -0.84 5.68 16.17
N LEU A 188 -0.80 4.35 16.31
CA LEU A 188 -1.81 3.56 16.99
C LEU A 188 -1.27 3.05 18.35
N ASP A 189 -2.15 2.82 19.33
CA ASP A 189 -1.76 2.13 20.55
C ASP A 189 -1.41 0.65 20.29
N VAL A 190 -0.60 0.05 21.16
CA VAL A 190 -0.04 -1.30 20.97
C VAL A 190 -1.13 -2.36 20.76
N THR A 191 -2.25 -2.25 21.45
CA THR A 191 -3.35 -3.22 21.31
C THR A 191 -4.01 -3.13 19.94
N VAL A 192 -4.19 -1.91 19.42
CA VAL A 192 -4.74 -1.69 18.07
C VAL A 192 -3.73 -2.08 17.01
N GLN A 193 -2.43 -1.82 17.23
CA GLN A 193 -1.36 -2.26 16.31
C GLN A 193 -1.40 -3.77 16.08
N LEU A 194 -1.44 -4.56 17.14
CA LEU A 194 -1.49 -6.03 17.02
C LEU A 194 -2.73 -6.48 16.24
N LYS A 195 -3.90 -5.90 16.50
CA LYS A 195 -5.13 -6.22 15.75
C LYS A 195 -5.06 -5.87 14.27
N ILE A 196 -4.37 -4.80 13.90
CA ILE A 196 -4.16 -4.44 12.49
C ILE A 196 -3.18 -5.39 11.81
N LEU A 197 -2.09 -5.78 12.48
CA LEU A 197 -1.13 -6.74 11.93
C LEU A 197 -1.76 -8.14 11.76
N ASP A 198 -2.54 -8.59 12.73
CA ASP A 198 -3.29 -9.85 12.65
C ASP A 198 -4.30 -9.80 11.48
N LEU A 199 -5.02 -8.69 11.33
CA LEU A 199 -5.93 -8.49 10.21
C LEU A 199 -5.21 -8.56 8.86
N LEU A 200 -4.07 -7.89 8.70
CA LEU A 200 -3.29 -7.94 7.45
C LEU A 200 -2.82 -9.36 7.12
N LYS A 201 -2.38 -10.11 8.12
CA LYS A 201 -1.97 -11.50 7.99
C LYS A 201 -3.15 -12.42 7.60
N GLU A 202 -4.30 -12.24 8.23
CA GLU A 202 -5.52 -12.98 7.90
C GLU A 202 -5.99 -12.68 6.47
N LEU A 203 -6.01 -11.41 6.07
CA LEU A 203 -6.39 -10.98 4.74
C LEU A 203 -5.41 -11.50 3.68
N GLN A 204 -4.12 -11.48 3.95
CA GLN A 204 -3.09 -12.04 3.07
C GLN A 204 -3.34 -13.53 2.81
N ALA A 205 -3.57 -14.30 3.86
CA ALA A 205 -3.84 -15.74 3.74
C ALA A 205 -5.17 -16.02 3.01
N ARG A 206 -6.23 -15.26 3.33
CA ARG A 206 -7.57 -15.43 2.77
C ARG A 206 -7.66 -15.05 1.29
N LEU A 207 -6.99 -13.97 0.89
CA LEU A 207 -7.05 -13.43 -0.46
C LEU A 207 -5.93 -13.97 -1.37
N GLY A 208 -4.92 -14.66 -0.80
CA GLY A 208 -3.79 -15.18 -1.54
C GLY A 208 -2.89 -14.11 -2.17
N MET A 209 -2.98 -12.87 -1.71
CA MET A 209 -2.12 -11.77 -2.18
C MET A 209 -0.74 -11.84 -1.52
N ALA A 210 0.26 -11.22 -2.14
CA ALA A 210 1.53 -10.97 -1.49
C ALA A 210 1.43 -9.74 -0.56
N LEU A 211 2.22 -9.72 0.51
CA LEU A 211 2.29 -8.61 1.46
C LEU A 211 3.75 -8.18 1.65
N LEU A 212 4.04 -6.92 1.38
CA LEU A 212 5.30 -6.27 1.77
C LEU A 212 5.03 -5.40 2.99
N LEU A 213 5.50 -5.82 4.14
CA LEU A 213 5.35 -5.10 5.41
C LEU A 213 6.63 -4.34 5.74
N ILE A 214 6.51 -3.03 5.96
CA ILE A 214 7.61 -2.20 6.45
C ILE A 214 7.36 -1.89 7.91
N SER A 215 8.34 -2.17 8.74
CA SER A 215 8.30 -1.90 10.17
C SER A 215 9.67 -1.44 10.68
N HIS A 216 9.66 -0.60 11.70
CA HIS A 216 10.86 -0.25 12.46
C HIS A 216 11.02 -1.13 13.72
N ASP A 217 10.02 -1.95 14.05
CA ASP A 217 10.02 -2.86 15.19
C ASP A 217 9.95 -4.32 14.74
N LEU A 218 10.71 -5.17 15.41
CA LEU A 218 10.81 -6.63 15.17
C LEU A 218 9.89 -7.45 16.09
N ASN A 219 9.16 -6.79 17.03
CA ASN A 219 8.36 -7.48 18.04
C ASN A 219 6.89 -7.64 17.65
#